data_fc5435c41143ed08dfd0aada7c80eced
#
_entry.id   fc5435c41143ed08dfd0aada7c80eced
#
_cell.length_a   1.000
_cell.length_b   1.000
_cell.length_c   1.000
_cell.angle_alpha   90.00
_cell.angle_beta   90.00
_cell.angle_gamma   90.00
#
_symmetry.space_group_name_H-M   'P 1'
#
loop_
_entity.id
_entity.type
_entity.pdbx_description
1 polymer ?
#
loop_
_entity_poly.entity_id
_entity_poly.type
_entity_poly.pdbx_seq_one_letter_code
_entity_poly.pdbx_strand_id
1 'polypeptide(L)'
;MPESAGMTAQPLLLKGFEVELFTGRTNGANVGVASDVARDLPGFVTEPDCRNLEYVTDPIRDYAALPEALLAPRRTLRQWLQKRDLTLLPGSTMSLGDSSRFERSDPDNAYHALIEQLYGTRVVTASIHINLGITDLNWLFAAVRLVRCEAALLLALSASSPFLDGQSTSNHSQRWHQFPLTPAAVPLFRDHQHYIEWVEEQLSTGAMRNERHLWTSVRPNGPRRPYDLNRLELRICDLVTNPDQLLAITCLLELRLLALKNNIESLDPLRSSSLSATELVQLADSNDAAVARSSLNAELRHWQDGRAINCKDWLLELIDQLTPLAESLQLSACLKPLDSLLVDGNQAMRWEAAYGQGQSIENLLQEGIQRMEEEERISTGEACLG
;
A
#
# COMPACT_ATOMS: atom_id res chain seq x y z
N MET A 1 32.33 32.84 17.74
CA MET A 1 31.12 32.55 17.01
C MET A 1 31.36 31.24 16.28
N PRO A 2 30.74 30.11 16.65
CA PRO A 2 30.84 28.90 15.83
C PRO A 2 29.95 29.11 14.62
N GLU A 3 30.54 28.93 13.44
CA GLU A 3 29.84 28.87 12.16
C GLU A 3 28.73 27.82 12.24
N SER A 4 27.49 28.21 11.92
CA SER A 4 26.38 27.31 11.70
C SER A 4 26.78 26.41 10.55
N ALA A 5 27.11 25.15 10.83
CA ALA A 5 27.21 24.11 9.82
C ALA A 5 25.87 24.06 9.08
N GLY A 6 25.87 24.57 7.86
CA GLY A 6 24.70 24.50 6.99
C GLY A 6 24.26 23.03 6.87
N MET A 7 23.10 22.70 7.41
CA MET A 7 22.46 21.43 7.13
C MET A 7 22.24 21.36 5.63
N THR A 8 23.07 20.59 4.93
CA THR A 8 22.77 20.22 3.54
C THR A 8 21.42 19.52 3.56
N ALA A 9 20.44 20.12 2.89
CA ALA A 9 19.11 19.53 2.78
C ALA A 9 19.24 18.07 2.33
N GLN A 10 18.70 17.15 3.13
CA GLN A 10 18.73 15.73 2.79
C GLN A 10 17.94 15.53 1.49
N PRO A 11 18.50 14.88 0.45
CA PRO A 11 17.76 14.69 -0.78
C PRO A 11 16.58 13.75 -0.56
N LEU A 12 15.41 14.08 -1.12
CA LEU A 12 14.24 13.22 -1.13
C LEU A 12 14.55 11.87 -1.77
N LEU A 13 13.84 10.83 -1.39
CA LEU A 13 14.00 9.48 -1.94
C LEU A 13 13.42 9.39 -3.36
N LEU A 14 13.87 8.42 -4.14
CA LEU A 14 13.17 7.99 -5.34
C LEU A 14 11.90 7.23 -4.91
N LYS A 15 10.78 7.56 -5.52
CA LYS A 15 9.45 6.97 -5.27
C LYS A 15 8.92 6.33 -6.53
N GLY A 16 8.49 5.07 -6.44
CA GLY A 16 7.81 4.35 -7.51
C GLY A 16 6.59 3.62 -6.97
N PHE A 17 5.61 3.41 -7.81
CA PHE A 17 4.34 2.78 -7.44
C PHE A 17 4.05 1.59 -8.35
N GLU A 18 3.58 0.49 -7.75
CA GLU A 18 2.90 -0.59 -8.43
C GLU A 18 1.42 -0.42 -8.10
N VAL A 19 0.58 -0.22 -9.10
CA VAL A 19 -0.84 0.13 -8.93
C VAL A 19 -1.68 -0.95 -9.56
N GLU A 20 -2.36 -1.72 -8.73
CA GLU A 20 -3.31 -2.74 -9.15
C GLU A 20 -4.71 -2.13 -9.26
N LEU A 21 -5.46 -2.50 -10.30
CA LEU A 21 -6.79 -1.96 -10.60
C LEU A 21 -7.74 -3.06 -11.04
N PHE A 22 -8.99 -2.98 -10.57
CA PHE A 22 -10.08 -3.78 -11.11
C PHE A 22 -10.72 -3.12 -12.32
N THR A 23 -11.12 -3.96 -13.28
CA THR A 23 -11.92 -3.57 -14.45
C THR A 23 -13.35 -4.09 -14.35
N GLY A 24 -14.29 -3.36 -14.93
CA GLY A 24 -15.68 -3.74 -14.85
C GLY A 24 -16.63 -2.83 -15.63
N ARG A 25 -17.90 -2.96 -15.33
CA ARG A 25 -18.99 -2.14 -15.89
C ARG A 25 -19.30 -0.95 -14.98
N THR A 26 -19.98 0.04 -15.51
CA THR A 26 -20.42 1.23 -14.76
C THR A 26 -21.39 0.91 -13.62
N ASN A 27 -22.05 -0.24 -13.61
CA ASN A 27 -22.85 -0.72 -12.49
C ASN A 27 -22.04 -1.42 -11.38
N GLY A 28 -20.70 -1.45 -11.48
CA GLY A 28 -19.83 -2.03 -10.48
C GLY A 28 -19.52 -3.53 -10.65
N ALA A 29 -20.08 -4.19 -11.65
CA ALA A 29 -19.79 -5.60 -11.92
C ALA A 29 -18.38 -5.76 -12.50
N ASN A 30 -17.56 -6.64 -11.92
CA ASN A 30 -16.21 -6.95 -12.41
C ASN A 30 -16.26 -7.65 -13.77
N VAL A 31 -15.36 -7.27 -14.69
CA VAL A 31 -15.18 -7.89 -16.01
C VAL A 31 -13.69 -8.05 -16.28
N GLY A 32 -13.24 -9.27 -16.54
CA GLY A 32 -11.84 -9.60 -16.80
C GLY A 32 -11.40 -9.24 -18.21
N VAL A 33 -10.42 -8.34 -18.33
CA VAL A 33 -9.83 -7.93 -19.62
C VAL A 33 -8.31 -7.73 -19.53
N ALA A 34 -7.67 -8.15 -18.44
CA ALA A 34 -6.24 -7.86 -18.19
C ALA A 34 -5.34 -8.37 -19.32
N SER A 35 -5.60 -9.55 -19.89
CA SER A 35 -4.80 -10.10 -20.99
C SER A 35 -4.93 -9.29 -22.27
N ASP A 36 -6.12 -8.77 -22.57
CA ASP A 36 -6.34 -7.89 -23.73
C ASP A 36 -5.66 -6.53 -23.53
N VAL A 37 -5.76 -5.99 -22.33
CA VAL A 37 -5.08 -4.71 -21.97
C VAL A 37 -3.57 -4.85 -22.09
N ALA A 38 -2.97 -5.90 -21.51
CA ALA A 38 -1.52 -6.12 -21.55
C ALA A 38 -0.99 -6.33 -22.97
N ARG A 39 -1.81 -6.91 -23.87
CA ARG A 39 -1.50 -7.05 -25.30
C ARG A 39 -1.56 -5.69 -26.03
N ASP A 40 -2.57 -4.89 -25.75
CA ASP A 40 -2.90 -3.68 -26.54
C ASP A 40 -2.20 -2.42 -25.99
N LEU A 41 -1.89 -2.36 -24.70
CA LEU A 41 -1.32 -1.20 -24.01
C LEU A 41 0.03 -1.54 -23.36
N PRO A 42 1.15 -1.04 -23.90
CA PRO A 42 2.45 -1.19 -23.25
C PRO A 42 2.47 -0.58 -21.83
N GLY A 43 3.14 -1.24 -20.89
CA GLY A 43 3.29 -0.79 -19.51
C GLY A 43 2.25 -1.36 -18.54
N PHE A 44 1.25 -2.08 -19.04
CA PHE A 44 0.33 -2.85 -18.21
C PHE A 44 0.73 -4.33 -18.18
N VAL A 45 0.58 -4.95 -17.02
CA VAL A 45 0.84 -6.37 -16.81
C VAL A 45 -0.39 -7.05 -16.21
N THR A 46 -0.48 -8.36 -16.43
CA THR A 46 -1.57 -9.18 -15.88
C THR A 46 -1.21 -9.64 -14.48
N GLU A 47 -2.22 -9.60 -13.61
CA GLU A 47 -2.25 -10.37 -12.38
C GLU A 47 -2.75 -11.81 -12.65
N PRO A 48 -2.66 -12.74 -11.70
CA PRO A 48 -3.16 -14.11 -11.88
C PRO A 48 -4.62 -14.21 -12.29
N ASP A 49 -5.49 -13.31 -11.82
CA ASP A 49 -6.89 -13.20 -12.24
C ASP A 49 -7.07 -12.06 -13.25
N CYS A 50 -7.81 -12.32 -14.33
CA CYS A 50 -7.95 -11.36 -15.44
C CYS A 50 -8.81 -10.12 -15.12
N ARG A 51 -9.50 -10.09 -13.97
CA ARG A 51 -10.29 -8.94 -13.52
C ARG A 51 -9.42 -7.88 -12.85
N ASN A 52 -8.17 -8.23 -12.52
CA ASN A 52 -7.17 -7.35 -11.95
C ASN A 52 -5.98 -7.20 -12.91
N LEU A 53 -5.41 -6.00 -12.97
CA LEU A 53 -4.23 -5.70 -13.77
C LEU A 53 -3.37 -4.65 -13.05
N GLU A 54 -2.11 -4.57 -13.40
CA GLU A 54 -1.14 -3.69 -12.76
C GLU A 54 -0.44 -2.78 -13.78
N TYR A 55 -0.11 -1.56 -13.36
CA TYR A 55 0.92 -0.74 -13.98
C TYR A 55 1.95 -0.28 -12.95
N VAL A 56 3.17 -0.01 -13.43
CA VAL A 56 4.29 0.45 -12.59
C VAL A 56 4.76 1.81 -13.08
N THR A 57 4.98 2.75 -12.14
CA THR A 57 5.56 4.05 -12.49
C THR A 57 7.08 3.99 -12.47
N ASP A 58 7.72 4.84 -13.28
CA ASP A 58 9.14 5.11 -13.11
C ASP A 58 9.42 5.71 -11.72
N PRO A 59 10.63 5.48 -11.15
CA PRO A 59 10.99 6.06 -9.87
C PRO A 59 11.30 7.56 -10.02
N ILE A 60 10.50 8.40 -9.36
CA ILE A 60 10.56 9.87 -9.41
C ILE A 60 10.88 10.42 -8.02
N ARG A 61 11.67 11.49 -7.97
CA ARG A 61 12.07 12.13 -6.71
C ARG A 61 11.16 13.30 -6.34
N ASP A 62 10.76 14.08 -7.33
CA ASP A 62 9.97 15.29 -7.17
C ASP A 62 8.48 14.99 -7.04
N TYR A 63 7.86 15.48 -5.96
CA TYR A 63 6.42 15.34 -5.73
C TYR A 63 5.55 16.02 -6.80
N ALA A 64 6.02 17.10 -7.41
CA ALA A 64 5.28 17.81 -8.45
C ALA A 64 5.08 16.97 -9.73
N ALA A 65 5.96 16.01 -10.01
CA ALA A 65 5.88 15.14 -11.17
C ALA A 65 5.08 13.84 -10.93
N LEU A 66 4.84 13.46 -9.66
CA LEU A 66 4.20 12.20 -9.32
C LEU A 66 2.70 12.11 -9.71
N PRO A 67 1.87 13.17 -9.59
CA PRO A 67 0.47 13.09 -10.00
C PRO A 67 0.30 12.66 -11.45
N GLU A 68 1.08 13.23 -12.37
CA GLU A 68 1.01 12.85 -13.78
C GLU A 68 1.47 11.41 -14.03
N ALA A 69 2.54 10.98 -13.36
CA ALA A 69 3.02 9.60 -13.45
C ALA A 69 1.98 8.56 -12.96
N LEU A 70 1.18 8.91 -11.95
CA LEU A 70 0.10 8.08 -11.43
C LEU A 70 -1.14 8.10 -12.34
N LEU A 71 -1.51 9.26 -12.90
CA LEU A 71 -2.78 9.45 -13.60
C LEU A 71 -2.70 9.17 -15.11
N ALA A 72 -1.55 9.39 -15.76
CA ALA A 72 -1.44 9.18 -17.20
C ALA A 72 -1.73 7.72 -17.63
N PRO A 73 -1.21 6.66 -16.94
CA PRO A 73 -1.59 5.29 -17.25
C PRO A 73 -3.09 5.03 -17.03
N ARG A 74 -3.68 5.55 -15.95
CA ARG A 74 -5.11 5.40 -15.66
C ARG A 74 -5.99 6.01 -16.76
N ARG A 75 -5.65 7.25 -17.23
CA ARG A 75 -6.36 7.89 -18.34
C ARG A 75 -6.28 7.07 -19.63
N THR A 76 -5.10 6.55 -19.94
CA THR A 76 -4.88 5.70 -21.12
C THR A 76 -5.73 4.43 -21.04
N LEU A 77 -5.72 3.76 -19.88
CA LEU A 77 -6.51 2.56 -19.65
C LEU A 77 -8.02 2.84 -19.72
N ARG A 78 -8.49 3.92 -19.10
CA ARG A 78 -9.90 4.32 -19.15
C ARG A 78 -10.38 4.57 -20.57
N GLN A 79 -9.60 5.27 -21.40
CA GLN A 79 -9.93 5.47 -22.81
C GLN A 79 -10.03 4.17 -23.60
N TRP A 80 -9.21 3.18 -23.28
CA TRP A 80 -9.26 1.86 -23.88
C TRP A 80 -10.51 1.07 -23.43
N LEU A 81 -10.85 1.15 -22.15
CA LEU A 81 -12.03 0.50 -21.54
C LEU A 81 -13.35 1.09 -22.04
N GLN A 82 -13.45 2.42 -22.14
CA GLN A 82 -14.65 3.13 -22.60
C GLN A 82 -15.09 2.71 -24.02
N LYS A 83 -14.14 2.38 -24.90
CA LYS A 83 -14.45 1.85 -26.26
C LYS A 83 -15.10 0.47 -26.23
N ARG A 84 -15.20 -0.16 -25.06
CA ARG A 84 -15.73 -1.52 -24.82
C ARG A 84 -16.89 -1.52 -23.81
N ASP A 85 -17.45 -0.36 -23.50
CA ASP A 85 -18.47 -0.15 -22.47
C ASP A 85 -18.02 -0.65 -21.08
N LEU A 86 -16.71 -0.49 -20.77
CA LEU A 86 -16.09 -0.85 -19.51
C LEU A 86 -15.46 0.38 -18.84
N THR A 87 -15.14 0.23 -17.55
CA THR A 87 -14.53 1.26 -16.73
C THR A 87 -13.58 0.67 -15.68
N LEU A 88 -12.86 1.51 -14.95
CA LEU A 88 -12.11 1.15 -13.75
C LEU A 88 -13.03 1.14 -12.55
N LEU A 89 -12.86 0.15 -11.67
CA LEU A 89 -13.63 0.05 -10.43
C LEU A 89 -12.79 0.51 -9.24
N PRO A 90 -13.38 1.30 -8.32
CA PRO A 90 -12.75 1.66 -7.05
C PRO A 90 -12.80 0.51 -6.05
N GLY A 91 -11.91 0.58 -5.04
CA GLY A 91 -11.84 -0.41 -3.97
C GLY A 91 -10.86 -1.54 -4.24
N SER A 92 -10.54 -2.28 -3.20
CA SER A 92 -9.47 -3.28 -3.19
C SER A 92 -9.96 -4.73 -3.20
N THR A 93 -11.27 -4.94 -3.27
CA THR A 93 -11.92 -6.25 -3.37
C THR A 93 -13.01 -6.22 -4.43
N MET A 94 -13.47 -7.38 -4.85
CA MET A 94 -14.59 -7.53 -5.79
C MET A 94 -15.91 -7.20 -5.07
N SER A 95 -16.22 -5.91 -4.92
CA SER A 95 -17.34 -5.43 -4.09
C SER A 95 -18.70 -6.00 -4.50
N LEU A 96 -18.99 -6.11 -5.81
CA LEU A 96 -20.18 -6.76 -6.36
C LEU A 96 -19.83 -8.02 -7.17
N GLY A 97 -18.53 -8.37 -7.24
CA GLY A 97 -18.06 -9.45 -8.07
C GLY A 97 -18.31 -10.83 -7.48
N ASP A 98 -17.98 -11.84 -8.27
CA ASP A 98 -18.06 -13.25 -7.92
C ASP A 98 -16.72 -13.74 -7.40
N SER A 99 -16.56 -13.79 -6.07
CA SER A 99 -15.36 -14.34 -5.41
C SER A 99 -15.34 -15.86 -5.38
N SER A 100 -16.38 -16.53 -5.81
CA SER A 100 -16.43 -18.00 -5.89
C SER A 100 -15.65 -18.56 -7.08
N ARG A 101 -15.36 -17.72 -8.09
CA ARG A 101 -14.71 -18.11 -9.34
C ARG A 101 -13.40 -17.36 -9.56
N PHE A 102 -12.35 -18.12 -9.85
CA PHE A 102 -11.07 -17.59 -10.31
C PHE A 102 -11.08 -17.53 -11.86
N GLU A 103 -10.66 -16.40 -12.44
CA GLU A 103 -10.61 -16.22 -13.90
C GLU A 103 -9.14 -16.01 -14.31
N ARG A 104 -8.43 -17.09 -14.65
CA ARG A 104 -7.00 -16.99 -15.00
C ARG A 104 -6.77 -16.03 -16.16
N SER A 105 -5.85 -15.09 -15.96
CA SER A 105 -5.39 -14.20 -17.04
C SER A 105 -4.56 -14.93 -18.10
N ASP A 106 -3.84 -15.98 -17.70
CA ASP A 106 -3.10 -16.87 -18.58
C ASP A 106 -3.38 -18.33 -18.18
N PRO A 107 -4.25 -19.03 -18.92
CA PRO A 107 -4.62 -20.42 -18.62
C PRO A 107 -3.45 -21.40 -18.67
N ASP A 108 -2.41 -21.12 -19.46
CA ASP A 108 -1.24 -21.98 -19.65
C ASP A 108 -0.14 -21.70 -18.62
N ASN A 109 -0.25 -20.65 -17.83
CA ASN A 109 0.73 -20.28 -16.83
C ASN A 109 0.64 -21.18 -15.59
N ALA A 110 1.67 -22.03 -15.40
CA ALA A 110 1.72 -22.96 -14.28
C ALA A 110 1.76 -22.26 -12.91
N TYR A 111 2.28 -21.03 -12.82
CA TYR A 111 2.30 -20.25 -11.60
C TYR A 111 0.88 -19.75 -11.26
N HIS A 112 0.10 -19.26 -12.23
CA HIS A 112 -1.30 -18.89 -12.02
C HIS A 112 -2.14 -20.08 -11.56
N ALA A 113 -1.92 -21.27 -12.15
CA ALA A 113 -2.57 -22.50 -11.72
C ALA A 113 -2.26 -22.86 -10.26
N LEU A 114 -1.00 -22.69 -9.85
CA LEU A 114 -0.58 -22.94 -8.47
C LEU A 114 -1.22 -21.92 -7.50
N ILE A 115 -1.25 -20.64 -7.84
CA ILE A 115 -1.85 -19.59 -7.01
C ILE A 115 -3.35 -19.86 -6.82
N GLU A 116 -4.09 -20.17 -7.91
CA GLU A 116 -5.49 -20.55 -7.80
C GLU A 116 -5.70 -21.76 -6.88
N GLN A 117 -4.89 -22.81 -7.03
CA GLN A 117 -5.00 -24.03 -6.23
C GLN A 117 -4.74 -23.77 -4.73
N LEU A 118 -3.74 -22.96 -4.39
CA LEU A 118 -3.34 -22.74 -2.99
C LEU A 118 -4.20 -21.69 -2.29
N TYR A 119 -4.62 -20.65 -3.00
CA TYR A 119 -5.20 -19.47 -2.37
C TYR A 119 -6.59 -19.10 -2.89
N GLY A 120 -6.98 -19.62 -4.07
CA GLY A 120 -8.24 -19.26 -4.70
C GLY A 120 -8.34 -17.76 -4.92
N THR A 121 -9.54 -17.23 -4.82
CA THR A 121 -9.80 -15.80 -5.04
C THR A 121 -9.38 -14.89 -3.89
N ARG A 122 -8.84 -15.42 -2.79
CA ARG A 122 -8.32 -14.58 -1.70
C ARG A 122 -7.20 -13.63 -2.13
N VAL A 123 -6.50 -13.96 -3.21
CA VAL A 123 -5.44 -13.12 -3.80
C VAL A 123 -5.95 -12.20 -4.90
N VAL A 124 -7.24 -12.29 -5.27
CA VAL A 124 -7.83 -11.41 -6.28
C VAL A 124 -8.25 -10.10 -5.62
N THR A 125 -7.28 -9.24 -5.49
CA THR A 125 -7.37 -7.95 -4.79
C THR A 125 -6.63 -6.88 -5.57
N ALA A 126 -6.97 -5.61 -5.35
CA ALA A 126 -6.25 -4.47 -5.89
C ALA A 126 -5.56 -3.69 -4.76
N SER A 127 -4.31 -3.33 -4.98
CA SER A 127 -3.49 -2.63 -3.98
C SER A 127 -2.61 -1.56 -4.60
N ILE A 128 -1.98 -0.76 -3.74
CA ILE A 128 -0.87 0.09 -4.14
C ILE A 128 0.36 -0.31 -3.34
N HIS A 129 1.42 -0.69 -4.05
CA HIS A 129 2.73 -0.84 -3.44
C HIS A 129 3.52 0.46 -3.58
N ILE A 130 4.07 0.95 -2.47
CA ILE A 130 4.91 2.16 -2.45
C ILE A 130 6.36 1.73 -2.31
N ASN A 131 7.16 2.03 -3.34
CA ASN A 131 8.58 1.73 -3.38
C ASN A 131 9.41 2.98 -3.07
N LEU A 132 10.28 2.94 -2.05
CA LEU A 132 11.18 4.02 -1.70
C LEU A 132 12.64 3.58 -1.81
N GLY A 133 13.42 4.29 -2.63
CA GLY A 133 14.80 3.96 -2.94
C GLY A 133 15.74 4.17 -1.75
N ILE A 134 16.32 3.07 -1.23
CA ILE A 134 17.30 3.06 -0.14
C ILE A 134 18.40 2.06 -0.52
N THR A 135 19.60 2.54 -0.78
CA THR A 135 20.76 1.72 -1.20
C THR A 135 21.68 1.33 -0.05
N ASP A 136 21.66 2.08 1.05
CA ASP A 136 22.38 1.71 2.27
C ASP A 136 21.63 0.58 2.97
N LEU A 137 22.24 -0.60 3.04
CA LEU A 137 21.61 -1.81 3.58
C LEU A 137 21.32 -1.72 5.08
N ASN A 138 22.16 -1.05 5.86
CA ASN A 138 21.92 -0.88 7.30
C ASN A 138 20.66 -0.03 7.53
N TRP A 139 20.55 1.07 6.79
CA TRP A 139 19.35 1.90 6.82
C TRP A 139 18.14 1.16 6.27
N LEU A 140 18.27 0.42 5.14
CA LEU A 140 17.17 -0.34 4.55
C LEU A 140 16.57 -1.35 5.54
N PHE A 141 17.40 -2.13 6.24
CA PHE A 141 16.89 -3.10 7.21
C PHE A 141 16.33 -2.46 8.47
N ALA A 142 16.88 -1.34 8.95
CA ALA A 142 16.27 -0.54 10.01
C ALA A 142 14.91 0.03 9.56
N ALA A 143 14.81 0.51 8.32
CA ALA A 143 13.58 1.01 7.71
C ALA A 143 12.51 -0.09 7.59
N VAL A 144 12.88 -1.28 7.12
CA VAL A 144 11.96 -2.43 7.03
C VAL A 144 11.43 -2.80 8.41
N ARG A 145 12.27 -2.82 9.45
CA ARG A 145 11.83 -3.11 10.82
C ARG A 145 10.86 -2.06 11.36
N LEU A 146 11.20 -0.78 11.20
CA LEU A 146 10.34 0.31 11.66
C LEU A 146 8.99 0.27 10.96
N VAL A 147 9.00 0.22 9.62
CA VAL A 147 7.77 0.20 8.82
C VAL A 147 6.96 -1.06 9.08
N ARG A 148 7.59 -2.22 9.35
CA ARG A 148 6.86 -3.44 9.77
C ARG A 148 6.05 -3.22 11.05
N CYS A 149 6.60 -2.48 12.02
CA CYS A 149 5.92 -2.17 13.28
C CYS A 149 4.86 -1.04 13.15
N GLU A 150 4.94 -0.22 12.10
CA GLU A 150 4.06 0.92 11.84
C GLU A 150 3.17 0.74 10.60
N ALA A 151 3.25 -0.40 9.89
CA ALA A 151 2.50 -0.66 8.65
C ALA A 151 0.99 -0.51 8.82
N ALA A 152 0.46 -0.89 9.98
CA ALA A 152 -0.95 -0.70 10.34
C ALA A 152 -1.43 0.74 10.16
N LEU A 153 -0.60 1.75 10.48
CA LEU A 153 -0.95 3.17 10.33
C LEU A 153 -1.20 3.54 8.86
N LEU A 154 -0.41 2.98 7.95
CA LEU A 154 -0.53 3.24 6.52
C LEU A 154 -1.73 2.50 5.90
N LEU A 155 -2.04 1.30 6.39
CA LEU A 155 -3.30 0.62 6.06
C LEU A 155 -4.51 1.40 6.56
N ALA A 156 -4.44 1.97 7.78
CA ALA A 156 -5.54 2.78 8.33
C ALA A 156 -5.88 3.99 7.47
N LEU A 157 -4.87 4.62 6.86
CA LEU A 157 -5.06 5.76 5.96
C LEU A 157 -5.60 5.32 4.59
N SER A 158 -5.26 4.12 4.11
CA SER A 158 -5.54 3.64 2.75
C SER A 158 -6.75 2.71 2.64
N ALA A 159 -7.33 2.22 3.75
CA ALA A 159 -8.40 1.22 3.72
C ALA A 159 -9.58 1.62 2.81
N SER A 160 -9.92 0.71 1.86
CA SER A 160 -10.90 0.98 0.80
C SER A 160 -11.72 -0.23 0.37
N SER A 161 -11.76 -1.31 1.17
CA SER A 161 -12.38 -2.58 0.76
C SER A 161 -13.34 -3.16 1.80
N PRO A 162 -14.44 -2.45 2.16
CA PRO A 162 -15.39 -2.94 3.15
C PRO A 162 -16.40 -3.95 2.59
N PHE A 163 -16.49 -4.09 1.27
CA PHE A 163 -17.50 -4.92 0.60
C PHE A 163 -16.88 -6.08 -0.17
N LEU A 164 -17.58 -7.21 -0.18
CA LEU A 164 -17.25 -8.39 -0.99
C LEU A 164 -18.57 -9.07 -1.41
N ASP A 165 -18.72 -9.43 -2.69
CA ASP A 165 -19.87 -10.15 -3.22
C ASP A 165 -21.22 -9.51 -2.86
N GLY A 166 -21.32 -8.19 -2.91
CA GLY A 166 -22.54 -7.44 -2.64
C GLY A 166 -22.91 -7.33 -1.16
N GLN A 167 -21.98 -7.61 -0.25
CA GLN A 167 -22.22 -7.57 1.21
C GLN A 167 -21.14 -6.81 1.94
N SER A 168 -21.50 -6.16 3.07
CA SER A 168 -20.52 -5.65 4.03
C SER A 168 -19.83 -6.81 4.73
N THR A 169 -18.51 -6.73 4.82
CA THR A 169 -17.66 -7.75 5.47
C THR A 169 -17.39 -7.45 6.94
N SER A 170 -17.80 -6.28 7.41
CA SER A 170 -17.44 -5.72 8.73
C SER A 170 -15.92 -5.51 8.90
N ASN A 171 -15.17 -5.46 7.80
CA ASN A 171 -13.77 -5.07 7.76
C ASN A 171 -13.61 -3.81 6.91
N HIS A 172 -12.79 -2.85 7.33
CA HIS A 172 -12.46 -1.68 6.51
C HIS A 172 -11.47 -2.03 5.38
N SER A 173 -10.58 -2.98 5.63
CA SER A 173 -9.74 -3.63 4.60
C SER A 173 -10.00 -5.13 4.57
N GLN A 174 -11.04 -5.54 3.85
CA GLN A 174 -11.28 -6.95 3.55
C GLN A 174 -10.14 -7.53 2.74
N ARG A 175 -9.50 -6.74 1.87
CA ARG A 175 -8.30 -7.13 1.14
C ARG A 175 -7.23 -7.68 2.08
N TRP A 176 -6.81 -6.90 3.08
CA TRP A 176 -5.76 -7.33 3.99
C TRP A 176 -6.21 -8.47 4.90
N HIS A 177 -7.47 -8.45 5.32
CA HIS A 177 -8.05 -9.52 6.16
C HIS A 177 -8.01 -10.89 5.47
N GLN A 178 -8.30 -10.96 4.16
CA GLN A 178 -8.34 -12.22 3.42
C GLN A 178 -7.00 -12.62 2.79
N PHE A 179 -6.06 -11.68 2.63
CA PHE A 179 -4.82 -11.90 1.90
C PHE A 179 -3.94 -12.94 2.62
N PRO A 180 -3.48 -13.98 1.91
CA PRO A 180 -2.72 -15.06 2.53
C PRO A 180 -1.26 -14.64 2.73
N LEU A 181 -0.92 -14.13 3.92
CA LEU A 181 0.47 -13.82 4.27
C LEU A 181 1.34 -15.07 4.08
N THR A 182 2.46 -14.94 3.40
CA THR A 182 3.33 -16.05 3.04
C THR A 182 4.81 -15.66 3.15
N PRO A 183 5.64 -16.39 3.89
CA PRO A 183 5.26 -17.39 4.91
C PRO A 183 4.41 -16.80 6.04
N ALA A 184 3.70 -17.65 6.78
CA ALA A 184 2.82 -17.20 7.87
C ALA A 184 3.57 -16.47 9.00
N ALA A 185 4.86 -16.72 9.18
CA ALA A 185 5.72 -16.05 10.16
C ALA A 185 6.93 -15.44 9.47
N VAL A 186 7.01 -14.11 9.47
CA VAL A 186 8.14 -13.34 8.93
C VAL A 186 8.82 -12.61 10.07
N PRO A 187 10.13 -12.85 10.34
CA PRO A 187 10.83 -12.20 11.44
C PRO A 187 11.15 -10.73 11.14
N LEU A 188 11.47 -9.96 12.16
CA LEU A 188 12.21 -8.72 11.96
C LEU A 188 13.66 -9.06 11.61
N PHE A 189 14.04 -8.81 10.36
CA PHE A 189 15.38 -9.13 9.88
C PHE A 189 16.43 -8.25 10.57
N ARG A 190 17.44 -8.88 11.18
CA ARG A 190 18.54 -8.17 11.86
C ARG A 190 19.36 -7.34 10.88
N ASP A 191 19.69 -7.97 9.75
CA ASP A 191 20.56 -7.42 8.72
C ASP A 191 20.34 -8.15 7.38
N HIS A 192 21.08 -7.78 6.34
CA HIS A 192 20.99 -8.38 5.02
C HIS A 192 21.35 -9.87 4.98
N GLN A 193 22.38 -10.28 5.75
CA GLN A 193 22.79 -11.67 5.78
C GLN A 193 21.70 -12.56 6.39
N HIS A 194 21.09 -12.14 7.50
CA HIS A 194 19.95 -12.84 8.10
C HIS A 194 18.77 -12.95 7.13
N TYR A 195 18.52 -11.90 6.32
CA TYR A 195 17.46 -11.93 5.31
C TYR A 195 17.75 -12.97 4.21
N ILE A 196 18.98 -13.02 3.70
CA ILE A 196 19.40 -14.00 2.70
C ILE A 196 19.21 -15.43 3.24
N GLU A 197 19.79 -15.74 4.38
CA GLU A 197 19.72 -17.05 5.03
C GLU A 197 18.27 -17.51 5.25
N TRP A 198 17.43 -16.61 5.75
CA TRP A 198 16.02 -16.89 5.98
C TRP A 198 15.26 -17.14 4.67
N VAL A 199 15.47 -16.33 3.62
CA VAL A 199 14.82 -16.54 2.31
C VAL A 199 15.25 -17.86 1.68
N GLU A 200 16.53 -18.22 1.72
CA GLU A 200 17.05 -19.49 1.21
C GLU A 200 16.45 -20.68 1.97
N GLU A 201 16.28 -20.57 3.29
CA GLU A 201 15.60 -21.58 4.09
C GLU A 201 14.13 -21.75 3.67
N GLN A 202 13.37 -20.64 3.52
CA GLN A 202 11.97 -20.71 3.09
C GLN A 202 11.81 -21.32 1.67
N LEU A 203 12.74 -21.04 0.77
CA LEU A 203 12.77 -21.65 -0.56
C LEU A 203 13.12 -23.13 -0.50
N SER A 204 14.11 -23.51 0.31
CA SER A 204 14.57 -24.91 0.44
C SER A 204 13.51 -25.82 1.07
N THR A 205 12.73 -25.30 2.01
CA THR A 205 11.65 -26.02 2.68
C THR A 205 10.33 -26.00 1.89
N GLY A 206 10.24 -25.20 0.81
CA GLY A 206 9.04 -25.05 0.01
C GLY A 206 7.97 -24.15 0.63
N ALA A 207 8.27 -23.46 1.74
CA ALA A 207 7.38 -22.47 2.35
C ALA A 207 7.16 -21.26 1.43
N MET A 208 8.16 -20.94 0.60
CA MET A 208 8.03 -20.04 -0.54
C MET A 208 8.37 -20.77 -1.84
N ARG A 209 7.62 -20.49 -2.91
CA ARG A 209 7.89 -21.06 -4.25
C ARG A 209 9.03 -20.36 -4.97
N ASN A 210 9.14 -19.08 -4.78
CA ASN A 210 10.20 -18.21 -5.28
C ASN A 210 10.31 -16.97 -4.39
N GLU A 211 11.30 -16.12 -4.60
CA GLU A 211 11.53 -14.92 -3.79
C GLU A 211 10.42 -13.86 -3.91
N ARG A 212 9.59 -13.91 -4.95
CA ARG A 212 8.39 -13.04 -5.08
C ARG A 212 7.28 -13.45 -4.14
N HIS A 213 7.29 -14.68 -3.67
CA HIS A 213 6.27 -15.25 -2.78
C HIS A 213 6.45 -14.82 -1.30
N LEU A 214 7.29 -13.84 -1.01
CA LEU A 214 7.32 -13.15 0.28
C LEU A 214 6.19 -12.10 0.31
N TRP A 215 5.02 -12.53 0.80
CA TRP A 215 3.82 -11.69 0.94
C TRP A 215 3.67 -11.22 2.36
N THR A 216 4.07 -10.00 2.62
CA THR A 216 4.09 -9.33 3.93
C THR A 216 3.77 -7.85 3.76
N SER A 217 3.50 -7.14 4.87
CA SER A 217 3.14 -5.71 4.84
C SER A 217 4.23 -4.81 4.24
N VAL A 218 5.49 -5.16 4.46
CA VAL A 218 6.67 -4.45 3.93
C VAL A 218 7.81 -5.43 3.75
N ARG A 219 8.60 -5.25 2.67
CA ARG A 219 9.79 -6.06 2.42
C ARG A 219 10.93 -5.24 1.82
N PRO A 220 12.19 -5.67 1.98
CA PRO A 220 13.26 -5.14 1.16
C PRO A 220 13.11 -5.66 -0.27
N ASN A 221 13.42 -4.83 -1.28
CA ASN A 221 13.30 -5.20 -2.69
C ASN A 221 14.49 -4.68 -3.50
N GLY A 222 14.70 -5.27 -4.68
CA GLY A 222 15.80 -4.94 -5.58
C GLY A 222 15.83 -5.81 -6.82
N PRO A 223 16.81 -5.58 -7.73
CA PRO A 223 16.86 -6.27 -9.02
C PRO A 223 17.05 -7.80 -8.90
N ARG A 224 17.70 -8.28 -7.85
CA ARG A 224 17.95 -9.71 -7.60
C ARG A 224 17.75 -10.06 -6.13
N ARG A 225 16.49 -10.04 -5.65
CA ARG A 225 16.21 -10.51 -4.29
C ARG A 225 16.66 -11.98 -4.13
N PRO A 226 17.19 -12.37 -2.94
CA PRO A 226 17.47 -11.54 -1.77
C PRO A 226 18.83 -10.82 -1.80
N TYR A 227 19.65 -10.98 -2.83
CA TYR A 227 21.07 -10.63 -2.83
C TYR A 227 21.35 -9.16 -3.18
N ASP A 228 20.57 -8.55 -4.08
CA ASP A 228 20.80 -7.21 -4.60
C ASP A 228 19.55 -6.36 -4.33
N LEU A 229 19.67 -5.50 -3.31
CA LEU A 229 18.57 -4.73 -2.77
C LEU A 229 18.87 -3.23 -2.90
N ASN A 230 17.83 -2.44 -3.22
CA ASN A 230 17.98 -1.00 -3.42
C ASN A 230 16.77 -0.17 -2.99
N ARG A 231 15.73 -0.81 -2.41
CA ARG A 231 14.51 -0.11 -1.99
C ARG A 231 13.72 -0.87 -0.93
N LEU A 232 12.94 -0.11 -0.20
CA LEU A 232 11.85 -0.62 0.63
C LEU A 232 10.58 -0.67 -0.23
N GLU A 233 9.81 -1.74 -0.14
CA GLU A 233 8.52 -1.93 -0.76
C GLU A 233 7.44 -2.10 0.32
N LEU A 234 6.60 -1.08 0.49
CA LEU A 234 5.39 -1.14 1.31
C LEU A 234 4.25 -1.75 0.50
N ARG A 235 3.57 -2.78 1.04
CA ARG A 235 2.60 -3.59 0.30
C ARG A 235 1.21 -3.64 0.95
N ILE A 236 1.12 -3.17 2.19
CA ILE A 236 -0.10 -3.30 3.00
C ILE A 236 -1.26 -2.43 2.50
N CYS A 237 -0.98 -1.33 1.80
CA CYS A 237 -1.98 -0.34 1.43
C CYS A 237 -3.03 -0.90 0.46
N ASP A 238 -4.30 -0.66 0.78
CA ASP A 238 -5.39 -0.80 -0.18
C ASP A 238 -5.24 0.22 -1.33
N LEU A 239 -6.02 0.06 -2.39
CA LEU A 239 -6.07 0.99 -3.51
C LEU A 239 -6.56 2.37 -3.04
N VAL A 240 -5.72 3.38 -3.15
CA VAL A 240 -6.06 4.79 -2.94
C VAL A 240 -6.22 5.44 -4.31
N THR A 241 -7.45 5.80 -4.68
CA THR A 241 -7.75 6.35 -6.01
C THR A 241 -7.35 7.80 -6.14
N ASN A 242 -7.47 8.57 -5.06
CA ASN A 242 -7.11 9.99 -5.01
C ASN A 242 -5.59 10.16 -4.95
N PRO A 243 -4.95 10.81 -5.95
CA PRO A 243 -3.50 10.95 -5.99
C PRO A 243 -2.95 11.81 -4.85
N ASP A 244 -3.65 12.86 -4.42
CA ASP A 244 -3.17 13.73 -3.35
C ASP A 244 -3.14 12.98 -2.02
N GLN A 245 -4.13 12.15 -1.73
CA GLN A 245 -4.14 11.29 -0.55
C GLN A 245 -3.03 10.25 -0.61
N LEU A 246 -2.81 9.60 -1.77
CA LEU A 246 -1.73 8.65 -1.95
C LEU A 246 -0.37 9.31 -1.73
N LEU A 247 -0.16 10.50 -2.29
CA LEU A 247 1.09 11.24 -2.14
C LEU A 247 1.30 11.73 -0.71
N ALA A 248 0.24 12.07 0.02
CA ALA A 248 0.32 12.42 1.43
C ALA A 248 0.74 11.22 2.31
N ILE A 249 0.18 10.03 2.06
CA ILE A 249 0.60 8.77 2.69
C ILE A 249 2.07 8.47 2.37
N THR A 250 2.47 8.65 1.11
CA THR A 250 3.86 8.45 0.67
C THR A 250 4.81 9.45 1.33
N CYS A 251 4.39 10.71 1.46
CA CYS A 251 5.16 11.76 2.12
C CYS A 251 5.36 11.47 3.62
N LEU A 252 4.32 11.03 4.30
CA LEU A 252 4.40 10.61 5.71
C LEU A 252 5.43 9.48 5.88
N LEU A 253 5.37 8.46 5.00
CA LEU A 253 6.33 7.35 4.99
C LEU A 253 7.76 7.84 4.71
N GLU A 254 7.96 8.68 3.68
CA GLU A 254 9.29 9.21 3.34
C GLU A 254 9.89 10.02 4.50
N LEU A 255 9.11 10.93 5.08
CA LEU A 255 9.54 11.72 6.24
C LEU A 255 9.92 10.82 7.44
N ARG A 256 9.13 9.76 7.69
CA ARG A 256 9.44 8.79 8.75
C ARG A 256 10.76 8.07 8.51
N LEU A 257 11.05 7.67 7.27
CA LEU A 257 12.32 7.03 6.91
C LEU A 257 13.50 7.99 6.98
N LEU A 258 13.32 9.25 6.61
CA LEU A 258 14.36 10.28 6.76
C LEU A 258 14.63 10.60 8.24
N ALA A 259 13.60 10.66 9.07
CA ALA A 259 13.75 10.79 10.54
C ALA A 259 14.52 9.60 11.14
N LEU A 260 14.19 8.35 10.71
CA LEU A 260 14.92 7.15 11.11
C LEU A 260 16.41 7.26 10.73
N LYS A 261 16.73 7.69 9.50
CA LYS A 261 18.11 7.81 9.03
C LYS A 261 18.95 8.67 9.97
N ASN A 262 18.36 9.74 10.49
CA ASN A 262 19.04 10.67 11.41
C ASN A 262 19.09 10.16 12.84
N ASN A 263 18.25 9.19 13.23
CA ASN A 263 18.05 8.75 14.61
C ASN A 263 17.88 7.22 14.70
N ILE A 264 18.72 6.44 14.01
CA ILE A 264 18.62 4.97 13.98
C ILE A 264 18.61 4.37 15.38
N GLU A 265 19.45 4.87 16.31
CA GLU A 265 19.56 4.34 17.67
C GLU A 265 18.25 4.43 18.48
N SER A 266 17.43 5.44 18.21
CA SER A 266 16.16 5.66 18.93
C SER A 266 14.91 5.23 18.16
N LEU A 267 15.01 5.00 16.85
CA LEU A 267 13.85 4.68 15.99
C LEU A 267 13.92 3.27 15.37
N ASP A 268 15.03 2.55 15.49
CA ASP A 268 15.08 1.14 15.08
C ASP A 268 14.46 0.26 16.18
N PRO A 269 13.34 -0.46 15.90
CA PRO A 269 12.66 -1.26 16.91
C PRO A 269 13.55 -2.29 17.62
N LEU A 270 14.49 -2.92 16.92
CA LEU A 270 15.40 -3.88 17.54
C LEU A 270 16.45 -3.25 18.47
N ARG A 271 16.62 -1.91 18.43
CA ARG A 271 17.59 -1.18 19.26
C ARG A 271 16.93 -0.46 20.43
N SER A 272 15.73 0.04 20.24
CA SER A 272 15.12 1.01 21.16
C SER A 272 13.81 0.55 21.82
N SER A 273 13.20 -0.55 21.35
CA SER A 273 12.01 -1.09 21.99
C SER A 273 12.34 -1.78 23.32
N SER A 274 11.43 -1.69 24.28
CA SER A 274 11.45 -2.52 25.50
C SER A 274 10.94 -3.95 25.27
N LEU A 275 10.35 -4.22 24.08
CA LEU A 275 9.82 -5.52 23.69
C LEU A 275 10.88 -6.36 22.98
N SER A 276 10.81 -7.68 23.12
CA SER A 276 11.64 -8.61 22.36
C SER A 276 11.25 -8.62 20.87
N ALA A 277 12.16 -9.10 20.03
CA ALA A 277 11.90 -9.23 18.57
C ALA A 277 10.64 -10.08 18.28
N THR A 278 10.38 -11.13 19.06
CA THR A 278 9.19 -11.97 18.92
C THR A 278 7.92 -11.20 19.29
N GLU A 279 7.94 -10.45 20.39
CA GLU A 279 6.80 -9.62 20.79
C GLU A 279 6.51 -8.51 19.79
N LEU A 280 7.55 -7.92 19.17
CA LEU A 280 7.40 -6.92 18.12
C LEU A 280 6.72 -7.50 16.87
N VAL A 281 7.07 -8.73 16.45
CA VAL A 281 6.40 -9.40 15.32
C VAL A 281 4.92 -9.65 15.66
N GLN A 282 4.63 -10.20 16.83
CA GLN A 282 3.25 -10.46 17.27
C GLN A 282 2.43 -9.17 17.38
N LEU A 283 3.05 -8.11 17.88
CA LEU A 283 2.43 -6.78 17.97
C LEU A 283 2.09 -6.24 16.57
N ALA A 284 3.04 -6.30 15.63
CA ALA A 284 2.84 -5.84 14.26
C ALA A 284 1.68 -6.60 13.58
N ASP A 285 1.68 -7.95 13.68
CA ASP A 285 0.61 -8.79 13.13
C ASP A 285 -0.75 -8.47 13.75
N SER A 286 -0.79 -8.24 15.06
CA SER A 286 -2.02 -7.90 15.78
C SER A 286 -2.54 -6.51 15.40
N ASN A 287 -1.65 -5.52 15.23
CA ASN A 287 -1.99 -4.18 14.80
C ASN A 287 -2.52 -4.17 13.35
N ASP A 288 -1.85 -4.89 12.43
CA ASP A 288 -2.29 -5.06 11.04
C ASP A 288 -3.71 -5.64 10.98
N ALA A 289 -3.99 -6.68 11.80
CA ALA A 289 -5.32 -7.30 11.87
C ALA A 289 -6.38 -6.38 12.50
N ALA A 290 -6.04 -5.61 13.52
CA ALA A 290 -6.94 -4.66 14.15
C ALA A 290 -7.34 -3.54 13.19
N VAL A 291 -6.38 -3.00 12.44
CA VAL A 291 -6.61 -1.96 11.43
C VAL A 291 -7.38 -2.50 10.23
N ALA A 292 -7.10 -3.72 9.78
CA ALA A 292 -7.91 -4.32 8.71
C ALA A 292 -9.40 -4.35 9.07
N ARG A 293 -9.73 -4.50 10.34
CA ARG A 293 -11.11 -4.49 10.84
C ARG A 293 -11.70 -3.09 10.97
N SER A 294 -11.00 -2.15 11.62
CA SER A 294 -11.58 -0.86 12.04
C SER A 294 -10.76 0.38 11.70
N SER A 295 -9.70 0.24 10.92
CA SER A 295 -8.81 1.31 10.41
C SER A 295 -8.48 2.39 11.45
N LEU A 296 -8.84 3.66 11.24
CA LEU A 296 -8.54 4.78 12.15
C LEU A 296 -9.14 4.63 13.55
N ASN A 297 -10.16 3.80 13.72
CA ASN A 297 -10.81 3.55 15.02
C ASN A 297 -10.17 2.37 15.78
N ALA A 298 -9.13 1.72 15.22
CA ALA A 298 -8.51 0.56 15.83
C ALA A 298 -7.76 0.93 17.12
N GLU A 299 -7.85 0.06 18.13
CA GLU A 299 -6.96 0.06 19.27
C GLU A 299 -5.70 -0.73 18.93
N LEU A 300 -4.53 -0.10 19.05
CA LEU A 300 -3.21 -0.64 18.70
C LEU A 300 -2.32 -0.72 19.92
N ARG A 301 -1.16 -1.34 19.74
CA ARG A 301 -0.07 -1.33 20.70
C ARG A 301 1.14 -0.62 20.10
N HIS A 302 1.70 0.35 20.84
CA HIS A 302 2.87 1.09 20.40
C HIS A 302 4.14 0.20 20.48
N TRP A 303 4.95 0.17 19.43
CA TRP A 303 6.09 -0.74 19.34
C TRP A 303 7.22 -0.44 20.35
N GLN A 304 7.34 0.79 20.84
CA GLN A 304 8.42 1.15 21.78
C GLN A 304 8.26 0.46 23.14
N ASP A 305 7.05 0.41 23.67
CA ASP A 305 6.78 -0.02 25.05
C ASP A 305 5.56 -0.95 25.20
N GLY A 306 4.86 -1.25 24.11
CA GLY A 306 3.67 -2.08 24.11
C GLY A 306 2.42 -1.42 24.68
N ARG A 307 2.42 -0.11 25.00
CA ARG A 307 1.25 0.61 25.50
C ARG A 307 0.10 0.58 24.49
N ALA A 308 -1.12 0.53 24.99
CA ALA A 308 -2.31 0.71 24.16
C ALA A 308 -2.39 2.15 23.66
N ILE A 309 -2.77 2.31 22.38
CA ILE A 309 -2.93 3.62 21.75
C ILE A 309 -3.99 3.52 20.65
N ASN A 310 -4.87 4.52 20.52
CA ASN A 310 -5.76 4.58 19.36
C ASN A 310 -4.99 4.89 18.09
N CYS A 311 -5.36 4.25 16.97
CA CYS A 311 -4.68 4.41 15.68
C CYS A 311 -4.62 5.87 15.22
N LYS A 312 -5.73 6.61 15.34
CA LYS A 312 -5.81 8.03 14.97
C LYS A 312 -4.90 8.89 15.86
N ASP A 313 -4.86 8.61 17.16
CA ASP A 313 -3.98 9.35 18.09
C ASP A 313 -2.51 9.10 17.78
N TRP A 314 -2.14 7.86 17.46
CA TRP A 314 -0.77 7.55 17.04
C TRP A 314 -0.38 8.25 15.73
N LEU A 315 -1.29 8.32 14.76
CA LEU A 315 -1.06 9.09 13.52
C LEU A 315 -0.86 10.57 13.79
N LEU A 316 -1.65 11.17 14.68
CA LEU A 316 -1.50 12.57 15.08
C LEU A 316 -0.16 12.81 15.78
N GLU A 317 0.24 11.96 16.74
CA GLU A 317 1.56 12.01 17.39
C GLU A 317 2.69 11.93 16.35
N LEU A 318 2.55 11.04 15.36
CA LEU A 318 3.57 10.85 14.32
C LEU A 318 3.68 12.07 13.38
N ILE A 319 2.55 12.62 12.94
CA ILE A 319 2.52 13.81 12.08
C ILE A 319 3.13 15.01 12.81
N ASP A 320 2.79 15.22 14.08
CA ASP A 320 3.35 16.28 14.92
C ASP A 320 4.89 16.17 15.04
N GLN A 321 5.40 14.95 15.28
CA GLN A 321 6.83 14.67 15.35
C GLN A 321 7.55 14.95 14.02
N LEU A 322 6.88 14.75 12.89
CA LEU A 322 7.48 14.91 11.56
C LEU A 322 7.30 16.31 10.97
N THR A 323 6.42 17.13 11.53
CA THR A 323 6.15 18.51 11.05
C THR A 323 7.40 19.38 10.90
N PRO A 324 8.33 19.43 11.86
CA PRO A 324 9.56 20.25 11.69
C PRO A 324 10.44 19.76 10.53
N LEU A 325 10.47 18.44 10.28
CA LEU A 325 11.22 17.89 9.16
C LEU A 325 10.51 18.21 7.83
N ALA A 326 9.17 18.11 7.79
CA ALA A 326 8.38 18.49 6.64
C ALA A 326 8.55 19.96 6.25
N GLU A 327 8.58 20.86 7.24
CA GLU A 327 8.85 22.29 7.03
C GLU A 327 10.26 22.51 6.46
N SER A 328 11.26 21.87 7.02
CA SER A 328 12.64 22.00 6.56
C SER A 328 12.87 21.52 5.13
N LEU A 329 12.07 20.55 4.68
CA LEU A 329 12.10 19.95 3.33
C LEU A 329 11.05 20.57 2.38
N GLN A 330 10.27 21.56 2.84
CA GLN A 330 9.18 22.22 2.07
C GLN A 330 8.07 21.21 1.65
N LEU A 331 7.79 20.21 2.47
CA LEU A 331 6.79 19.16 2.22
C LEU A 331 5.51 19.33 3.04
N SER A 332 5.35 20.41 3.81
CA SER A 332 4.16 20.61 4.66
C SER A 332 2.85 20.59 3.85
N ALA A 333 2.87 21.13 2.63
CA ALA A 333 1.71 21.10 1.75
C ALA A 333 1.31 19.68 1.33
N CYS A 334 2.29 18.78 1.15
CA CYS A 334 2.04 17.38 0.78
C CYS A 334 1.35 16.58 1.90
N LEU A 335 1.45 17.00 3.17
CA LEU A 335 0.78 16.34 4.30
C LEU A 335 -0.67 16.79 4.49
N LYS A 336 -1.09 17.94 3.97
CA LYS A 336 -2.44 18.49 4.18
C LYS A 336 -3.60 17.54 3.86
N PRO A 337 -3.53 16.67 2.81
CA PRO A 337 -4.62 15.73 2.55
C PRO A 337 -4.86 14.73 3.69
N LEU A 338 -3.89 14.52 4.60
CA LEU A 338 -4.07 13.69 5.79
C LEU A 338 -5.10 14.29 6.76
N ASP A 339 -5.24 15.61 6.82
CA ASP A 339 -6.20 16.28 7.70
C ASP A 339 -7.63 15.83 7.39
N SER A 340 -8.01 15.81 6.10
CA SER A 340 -9.32 15.33 5.67
C SER A 340 -9.50 13.83 5.92
N LEU A 341 -8.45 13.00 5.70
CA LEU A 341 -8.50 11.58 6.01
C LEU A 341 -8.74 11.33 7.51
N LEU A 342 -8.10 12.11 8.37
CA LEU A 342 -8.24 11.98 9.82
C LEU A 342 -9.59 12.51 10.34
N VAL A 343 -10.20 13.50 9.66
CA VAL A 343 -11.49 14.09 10.07
C VAL A 343 -12.65 13.28 9.47
N ASP A 344 -12.64 13.08 8.15
CA ASP A 344 -13.77 12.51 7.39
C ASP A 344 -13.70 10.98 7.28
N GLY A 345 -12.55 10.39 7.64
CA GLY A 345 -12.25 8.97 7.48
C GLY A 345 -11.74 8.60 6.08
N ASN A 346 -11.22 7.39 5.96
CA ASN A 346 -10.82 6.79 4.68
C ASN A 346 -12.03 6.34 3.84
N GLN A 347 -11.80 5.83 2.65
CA GLN A 347 -12.87 5.39 1.74
C GLN A 347 -13.78 4.33 2.38
N ALA A 348 -13.21 3.33 3.07
CA ALA A 348 -14.00 2.27 3.69
C ALA A 348 -14.94 2.82 4.76
N MET A 349 -14.46 3.73 5.62
CA MET A 349 -15.30 4.36 6.67
C MET A 349 -16.45 5.15 6.06
N ARG A 350 -16.20 5.93 5.01
CA ARG A 350 -17.24 6.69 4.32
C ARG A 350 -18.27 5.78 3.65
N TRP A 351 -17.82 4.71 3.01
CA TRP A 351 -18.69 3.73 2.36
C TRP A 351 -19.55 2.97 3.37
N GLU A 352 -18.97 2.50 4.47
CA GLU A 352 -19.74 1.83 5.54
C GLU A 352 -20.76 2.78 6.18
N ALA A 353 -20.42 4.04 6.41
CA ALA A 353 -21.34 5.02 6.95
C ALA A 353 -22.53 5.28 6.01
N ALA A 354 -22.29 5.43 4.70
CA ALA A 354 -23.33 5.64 3.70
C ALA A 354 -24.20 4.38 3.50
N TYR A 355 -23.58 3.20 3.49
CA TYR A 355 -24.29 1.91 3.45
C TYR A 355 -25.19 1.74 4.67
N GLY A 356 -24.70 2.08 5.86
CA GLY A 356 -25.51 2.07 7.11
C GLY A 356 -26.69 3.07 7.11
N GLN A 357 -26.62 4.10 6.24
CA GLN A 357 -27.72 5.05 5.99
C GLN A 357 -28.68 4.60 4.88
N GLY A 358 -28.47 3.40 4.32
CA GLY A 358 -29.35 2.78 3.32
C GLY A 358 -28.94 2.99 1.87
N GLN A 359 -27.74 3.54 1.61
CA GLN A 359 -27.21 3.60 0.25
C GLN A 359 -26.79 2.20 -0.22
N SER A 360 -27.09 1.83 -1.47
CA SER A 360 -26.69 0.53 -2.01
C SER A 360 -25.20 0.51 -2.37
N ILE A 361 -24.56 -0.66 -2.30
CA ILE A 361 -23.16 -0.85 -2.71
C ILE A 361 -22.97 -0.46 -4.17
N GLU A 362 -23.93 -0.76 -5.04
CA GLU A 362 -23.90 -0.37 -6.45
C GLU A 362 -23.80 1.15 -6.63
N ASN A 363 -24.64 1.92 -5.90
CA ASN A 363 -24.58 3.39 -5.95
C ASN A 363 -23.24 3.93 -5.43
N LEU A 364 -22.70 3.35 -4.35
CA LEU A 364 -21.38 3.73 -3.80
C LEU A 364 -20.27 3.49 -4.82
N LEU A 365 -20.32 2.37 -5.54
CA LEU A 365 -19.35 2.09 -6.61
C LEU A 365 -19.50 3.05 -7.79
N GLN A 366 -20.75 3.37 -8.21
CA GLN A 366 -20.99 4.36 -9.27
C GLN A 366 -20.44 5.75 -8.93
N GLU A 367 -20.67 6.22 -7.71
CA GLU A 367 -20.09 7.46 -7.20
C GLU A 367 -18.56 7.40 -7.15
N GLY A 368 -18.01 6.26 -6.73
CA GLY A 368 -16.55 6.04 -6.72
C GLY A 368 -15.94 6.05 -8.13
N ILE A 369 -16.61 5.44 -9.11
CA ILE A 369 -16.20 5.48 -10.53
C ILE A 369 -16.19 6.93 -11.04
N GLN A 370 -17.24 7.69 -10.79
CA GLN A 370 -17.34 9.10 -11.21
C GLN A 370 -16.23 9.95 -10.57
N ARG A 371 -15.96 9.74 -9.27
CA ARG A 371 -14.88 10.43 -8.57
C ARG A 371 -13.51 10.12 -9.17
N MET A 372 -13.23 8.83 -9.47
CA MET A 372 -11.99 8.46 -10.16
C MET A 372 -11.84 9.14 -11.52
N GLU A 373 -12.94 9.29 -12.28
CA GLU A 373 -12.93 10.00 -13.57
C GLU A 373 -12.66 11.49 -13.41
N GLU A 374 -13.22 12.12 -12.38
CA GLU A 374 -12.98 13.52 -12.06
C GLU A 374 -11.51 13.75 -11.66
N GLU A 375 -10.96 12.93 -10.78
CA GLU A 375 -9.56 12.95 -10.35
C GLU A 375 -8.59 12.83 -11.54
N GLU A 376 -8.91 11.99 -12.52
CA GLU A 376 -8.10 11.83 -13.73
C GLU A 376 -8.13 13.05 -14.66
N ARG A 377 -9.17 13.88 -14.60
CA ARG A 377 -9.30 15.12 -15.43
C ARG A 377 -8.58 16.30 -14.82
N ILE A 378 -8.51 16.36 -13.49
CA ILE A 378 -7.85 17.45 -12.77
C ILE A 378 -6.35 17.20 -12.80
N SER A 379 -5.60 18.04 -13.49
CA SER A 379 -4.13 18.04 -13.40
C SER A 379 -3.73 18.60 -12.04
N THR A 380 -3.44 17.73 -11.08
CA THR A 380 -3.25 18.06 -9.67
C THR A 380 -1.87 18.67 -9.35
N GLY A 381 -1.35 19.54 -10.20
CA GLY A 381 -0.09 20.25 -9.93
C GLY A 381 -0.16 21.30 -8.80
N GLU A 382 -1.33 21.53 -8.18
CA GLU A 382 -1.49 22.63 -7.24
C GLU A 382 -1.31 22.25 -5.76
N ALA A 383 -1.54 21.00 -5.37
CA ALA A 383 -1.53 20.60 -3.95
C ALA A 383 -0.13 20.58 -3.31
N CYS A 384 0.92 20.31 -4.09
CA CYS A 384 2.31 20.27 -3.59
C CYS A 384 3.15 21.51 -3.94
N LEU A 385 2.57 22.53 -4.56
CA LEU A 385 3.27 23.75 -5.02
C LEU A 385 2.91 25.01 -4.18
N GLY A 386 2.17 24.87 -3.08
CA GLY A 386 1.73 25.97 -2.23
C GLY A 386 2.63 26.26 -1.04
#